data_5dcaef764b37cfde7c1f7d0ff2f8ae25
#
_entry.id   5dcaef764b37cfde7c1f7d0ff2f8ae25
#
_cell.length_a   1.000
_cell.length_b   1.000
_cell.length_c   1.000
_cell.angle_alpha   90.00
_cell.angle_beta   90.00
_cell.angle_gamma   90.00
#
_symmetry.space_group_name_H-M   'P 1'
#
loop_
_entity.id
_entity.type
_entity.pdbx_description
1 polymer ?
#
loop_
_entity_poly.entity_id
_entity_poly.type
_entity_poly.pdbx_seq_one_letter_code
_entity_poly.pdbx_strand_id
1 'polypeptide(L)'
;MRKNNLPAASLGLLLGLGTLLPEAAFAAAGAVTHLSGAVVARRADGQSQILSVKSEVKEGDVLATAENSYARVKFGDGTEVVLRPSTQMKVNTYQFEAQRPQQDNVVLSLLKGGLRSVTGLLARRNPANFKVQAPNATIGIRGTNFGLLYCENDCAKVPGPGGAPPANGLHVDVSDGAIIVSNAGGAQEFKVGQFGYVQNLQSPPVVVPKGQATQVTLPPQALAQQILGGTVGTSATLECAIK
;
A
#
# COMPACT_ATOMS: atom_id res chain seq x y z
N MET A 1 48.95 -23.64 -73.60
CA MET A 1 47.77 -22.84 -73.25
C MET A 1 47.19 -23.35 -71.92
N ARG A 2 47.49 -22.72 -70.78
CA ARG A 2 46.97 -23.09 -69.49
C ARG A 2 45.86 -22.03 -69.09
N LYS A 3 44.64 -22.52 -68.95
CA LYS A 3 43.50 -21.69 -68.44
C LYS A 3 43.52 -21.75 -66.96
N ASN A 4 43.69 -20.59 -66.31
CA ASN A 4 43.55 -20.40 -64.87
C ASN A 4 42.08 -20.16 -64.56
N ASN A 5 41.44 -21.03 -63.73
CA ASN A 5 40.15 -20.84 -63.16
C ASN A 5 40.34 -20.27 -61.73
N LEU A 6 39.88 -19.03 -61.47
CA LEU A 6 39.74 -18.46 -60.09
C LEU A 6 38.44 -18.98 -59.50
N PRO A 7 38.43 -19.37 -58.22
CA PRO A 7 37.19 -19.61 -57.47
C PRO A 7 36.57 -18.31 -57.00
N ALA A 8 35.27 -18.18 -57.24
CA ALA A 8 34.44 -17.08 -56.68
C ALA A 8 34.26 -17.28 -55.19
N ALA A 9 34.70 -16.28 -54.42
CA ALA A 9 34.45 -16.19 -52.97
C ALA A 9 33.02 -15.72 -52.74
N SER A 10 32.13 -16.58 -52.21
CA SER A 10 30.79 -16.23 -51.75
C SER A 10 30.87 -15.58 -50.37
N LEU A 11 30.59 -14.28 -50.33
CA LEU A 11 30.47 -13.48 -49.11
C LEU A 11 29.12 -13.77 -48.45
N GLY A 12 29.12 -14.64 -47.43
CA GLY A 12 27.91 -14.95 -46.62
C GLY A 12 27.55 -13.79 -45.71
N LEU A 13 26.42 -13.13 -45.98
CA LEU A 13 25.82 -12.11 -45.16
C LEU A 13 25.12 -12.76 -43.94
N LEU A 14 25.77 -12.79 -42.78
CA LEU A 14 25.16 -13.20 -41.50
C LEU A 14 24.20 -12.10 -41.03
N LEU A 15 22.90 -12.27 -41.30
CA LEU A 15 21.85 -11.49 -40.62
C LEU A 15 21.78 -11.96 -39.16
N GLY A 16 22.32 -11.13 -38.26
CA GLY A 16 22.12 -11.27 -36.81
C GLY A 16 20.67 -10.98 -36.43
N LEU A 17 19.91 -12.05 -36.16
CA LEU A 17 18.57 -11.96 -35.63
C LEU A 17 18.67 -11.57 -34.13
N GLY A 18 18.66 -10.25 -33.85
CA GLY A 18 18.59 -9.73 -32.48
C GLY A 18 17.25 -10.14 -31.86
N THR A 19 17.27 -11.07 -30.92
CA THR A 19 16.10 -11.40 -30.12
C THR A 19 15.78 -10.23 -29.20
N LEU A 20 14.79 -9.40 -29.57
CA LEU A 20 14.12 -8.48 -28.65
C LEU A 20 13.41 -9.31 -27.57
N LEU A 21 14.03 -9.44 -26.41
CA LEU A 21 13.33 -9.96 -25.23
C LEU A 21 12.25 -8.94 -24.84
N PRO A 22 10.98 -9.34 -24.71
CA PRO A 22 9.96 -8.43 -24.24
C PRO A 22 10.30 -8.05 -22.79
N GLU A 23 10.56 -6.76 -22.53
CA GLU A 23 10.54 -6.24 -21.17
C GLU A 23 9.14 -6.50 -20.61
N ALA A 24 9.06 -7.25 -19.52
CA ALA A 24 7.82 -7.46 -18.79
C ALA A 24 7.36 -6.12 -18.23
N ALA A 25 6.49 -5.43 -18.94
CA ALA A 25 5.84 -4.22 -18.47
C ALA A 25 4.90 -4.63 -17.33
N PHE A 26 5.31 -4.42 -16.08
CA PHE A 26 4.42 -4.57 -14.94
C PHE A 26 3.28 -3.56 -15.08
N ALA A 27 2.06 -4.07 -15.17
CA ALA A 27 0.87 -3.23 -15.19
C ALA A 27 0.79 -2.41 -13.88
N ALA A 28 0.24 -1.19 -13.97
CA ALA A 28 0.04 -0.37 -12.78
C ALA A 28 -0.93 -1.07 -11.81
N ALA A 29 -0.50 -1.30 -10.57
CA ALA A 29 -1.34 -1.82 -9.50
C ALA A 29 -2.34 -0.76 -9.02
N GLY A 30 -1.94 0.50 -9.07
CA GLY A 30 -2.75 1.65 -8.63
C GLY A 30 -2.09 2.97 -8.99
N ALA A 31 -2.66 4.06 -8.48
CA ALA A 31 -2.13 5.40 -8.67
C ALA A 31 -2.24 6.24 -7.40
N VAL A 32 -1.34 7.21 -7.24
CA VAL A 32 -1.41 8.23 -6.21
C VAL A 32 -2.55 9.19 -6.53
N THR A 33 -3.55 9.27 -5.66
CA THR A 33 -4.67 10.20 -5.82
C THR A 33 -4.46 11.52 -5.09
N HIS A 34 -3.77 11.49 -3.97
CA HIS A 34 -3.46 12.66 -3.15
C HIS A 34 -2.11 12.45 -2.47
N LEU A 35 -1.37 13.52 -2.27
CA LEU A 35 -0.19 13.54 -1.43
C LEU A 35 0.07 14.92 -0.85
N SER A 36 0.83 14.96 0.23
CA SER A 36 1.40 16.19 0.79
C SER A 36 2.83 15.89 1.23
N GLY A 37 3.73 16.84 0.99
CA GLY A 37 5.15 16.66 1.27
C GLY A 37 5.87 15.76 0.26
N ALA A 38 6.94 15.11 0.68
CA ALA A 38 7.76 14.26 -0.17
C ALA A 38 7.39 12.79 -0.04
N VAL A 39 7.15 12.14 -1.18
CA VAL A 39 6.85 10.71 -1.29
C VAL A 39 7.71 10.13 -2.40
N VAL A 40 8.37 9.02 -2.13
CA VAL A 40 9.27 8.34 -3.06
C VAL A 40 8.82 6.90 -3.26
N ALA A 41 8.87 6.41 -4.49
CA ALA A 41 8.81 4.98 -4.79
C ALA A 41 10.22 4.49 -5.13
N ARG A 42 10.67 3.43 -4.45
CA ARG A 42 11.78 2.63 -4.91
C ARG A 42 11.21 1.48 -5.72
N ARG A 43 11.51 1.46 -7.00
CA ARG A 43 11.03 0.49 -7.98
C ARG A 43 11.70 -0.88 -7.77
N ALA A 44 11.11 -1.92 -8.35
CA ALA A 44 11.66 -3.28 -8.30
C ALA A 44 13.07 -3.39 -8.93
N ASP A 45 13.39 -2.55 -9.92
CA ASP A 45 14.71 -2.44 -10.57
C ASP A 45 15.74 -1.65 -9.74
N GLY A 46 15.36 -1.16 -8.56
CA GLY A 46 16.21 -0.36 -7.67
C GLY A 46 16.18 1.15 -7.93
N GLN A 47 15.56 1.62 -9.01
CA GLN A 47 15.43 3.05 -9.29
C GLN A 47 14.52 3.72 -8.25
N SER A 48 14.83 4.97 -7.92
CA SER A 48 14.00 5.79 -7.04
C SER A 48 13.32 6.90 -7.82
N GLN A 49 12.01 7.06 -7.61
CA GLN A 49 11.19 8.07 -8.26
C GLN A 49 10.44 8.89 -7.21
N ILE A 50 10.53 10.22 -7.30
CA ILE A 50 9.65 11.11 -6.53
C ILE A 50 8.25 11.01 -7.12
N LEU A 51 7.26 10.77 -6.27
CA LEU A 51 5.86 10.63 -6.69
C LEU A 51 5.13 11.98 -6.65
N SER A 52 4.18 12.12 -7.56
CA SER A 52 3.19 13.19 -7.63
C SER A 52 1.78 12.60 -7.75
N VAL A 53 0.76 13.45 -7.69
CA VAL A 53 -0.62 13.03 -8.00
C VAL A 53 -0.66 12.44 -9.41
N LYS A 54 -1.37 11.32 -9.58
CA LYS A 54 -1.44 10.47 -10.78
C LYS A 54 -0.20 9.61 -11.07
N SER A 55 0.87 9.68 -10.25
CA SER A 55 1.97 8.73 -10.40
C SER A 55 1.48 7.30 -10.22
N GLU A 56 1.91 6.42 -11.12
CA GLU A 56 1.61 4.99 -11.05
C GLU A 56 2.37 4.32 -9.89
N VAL A 57 1.69 3.38 -9.24
CA VAL A 57 2.24 2.45 -8.27
C VAL A 57 2.19 1.06 -8.88
N LYS A 58 3.31 0.33 -8.82
CA LYS A 58 3.48 -0.97 -9.46
C LYS A 58 3.76 -2.06 -8.44
N GLU A 59 3.56 -3.31 -8.83
CA GLU A 59 4.04 -4.45 -8.08
C GLU A 59 5.56 -4.36 -7.90
N GLY A 60 6.06 -4.71 -6.71
CA GLY A 60 7.46 -4.60 -6.34
C GLY A 60 7.87 -3.24 -5.76
N ASP A 61 7.09 -2.18 -5.93
CA ASP A 61 7.40 -0.85 -5.41
C ASP A 61 7.44 -0.82 -3.88
N VAL A 62 8.42 -0.10 -3.34
CA VAL A 62 8.45 0.33 -1.94
C VAL A 62 8.15 1.83 -1.90
N LEU A 63 6.97 2.18 -1.39
CA LEU A 63 6.56 3.56 -1.19
C LEU A 63 7.06 4.06 0.16
N ALA A 64 7.69 5.23 0.19
CA ALA A 64 8.18 5.88 1.40
C ALA A 64 7.69 7.31 1.49
N THR A 65 7.03 7.65 2.60
CA THR A 65 6.66 9.02 2.94
C THR A 65 7.71 9.61 3.88
N ALA A 66 8.09 10.87 3.65
CA ALA A 66 8.95 11.60 4.57
C ALA A 66 8.20 11.97 5.87
N GLU A 67 8.92 12.53 6.83
CA GLU A 67 8.33 13.17 8.01
C GLU A 67 7.37 14.29 7.56
N ASN A 68 6.22 14.43 8.17
CA ASN A 68 5.16 15.38 7.82
C ASN A 68 4.55 15.19 6.40
N SER A 69 4.80 14.05 5.78
CA SER A 69 4.27 13.72 4.45
C SER A 69 3.22 12.63 4.54
N TYR A 70 2.26 12.62 3.60
CA TYR A 70 1.32 11.52 3.44
C TYR A 70 1.03 11.27 1.96
N ALA A 71 0.56 10.07 1.64
CA ALA A 71 0.08 9.73 0.31
C ALA A 71 -1.19 8.89 0.40
N ARG A 72 -2.15 9.14 -0.49
CA ARG A 72 -3.27 8.24 -0.75
C ARG A 72 -3.03 7.55 -2.08
N VAL A 73 -3.03 6.24 -2.04
CA VAL A 73 -2.94 5.36 -3.22
C VAL A 73 -4.29 4.70 -3.41
N LYS A 74 -4.82 4.76 -4.63
CA LYS A 74 -6.01 4.01 -5.05
C LYS A 74 -5.59 2.90 -5.99
N PHE A 75 -5.90 1.68 -5.61
CA PHE A 75 -5.63 0.47 -6.38
C PHE A 75 -6.74 0.17 -7.39
N GLY A 76 -6.46 -0.69 -8.36
CA GLY A 76 -7.37 -1.02 -9.45
C GLY A 76 -8.68 -1.68 -9.03
N ASP A 77 -8.70 -2.38 -7.89
CA ASP A 77 -9.90 -2.98 -7.28
C ASP A 77 -10.75 -1.99 -6.47
N GLY A 78 -10.33 -0.72 -6.40
CA GLY A 78 -10.93 0.33 -5.59
C GLY A 78 -10.45 0.38 -4.15
N THR A 79 -9.51 -0.46 -3.72
CA THR A 79 -8.85 -0.33 -2.42
C THR A 79 -8.13 1.00 -2.34
N GLU A 80 -8.32 1.71 -1.23
CA GLU A 80 -7.59 2.94 -0.92
C GLU A 80 -6.69 2.73 0.30
N VAL A 81 -5.43 3.12 0.18
CA VAL A 81 -4.46 3.09 1.27
C VAL A 81 -3.91 4.50 1.47
N VAL A 82 -4.01 5.00 2.70
CA VAL A 82 -3.40 6.26 3.11
C VAL A 82 -2.18 5.95 3.96
N LEU A 83 -1.00 6.30 3.45
CA LEU A 83 0.27 6.21 4.17
C LEU A 83 0.43 7.44 5.07
N ARG A 84 0.75 7.21 6.34
CA ARG A 84 1.06 8.24 7.33
C ARG A 84 2.48 8.79 7.14
N PRO A 85 2.87 9.86 7.86
CA PRO A 85 4.27 10.31 7.90
C PRO A 85 5.23 9.19 8.30
N SER A 86 6.45 9.24 7.76
CA SER A 86 7.55 8.31 8.07
C SER A 86 7.20 6.84 7.85
N THR A 87 6.38 6.54 6.85
CA THR A 87 5.88 5.19 6.55
C THR A 87 6.61 4.60 5.35
N GLN A 88 6.88 3.30 5.41
CA GLN A 88 7.33 2.49 4.28
C GLN A 88 6.38 1.32 4.06
N MET A 89 5.85 1.21 2.86
CA MET A 89 4.96 0.14 2.43
C MET A 89 5.45 -0.45 1.11
N LYS A 90 5.51 -1.77 1.03
CA LYS A 90 5.81 -2.49 -0.22
C LYS A 90 4.54 -3.09 -0.81
N VAL A 91 4.39 -2.99 -2.12
CA VAL A 91 3.42 -3.75 -2.91
C VAL A 91 4.10 -5.06 -3.34
N ASN A 92 3.90 -6.15 -2.58
CA ASN A 92 4.57 -7.41 -2.88
C ASN A 92 3.96 -8.09 -4.08
N THR A 93 2.63 -8.20 -4.10
CA THR A 93 1.84 -8.80 -5.18
C THR A 93 0.56 -8.00 -5.34
N TYR A 94 0.20 -7.74 -6.59
CA TYR A 94 -1.09 -7.15 -6.92
C TYR A 94 -1.63 -7.76 -8.20
N GLN A 95 -2.56 -8.69 -8.06
CA GLN A 95 -3.29 -9.32 -9.16
C GLN A 95 -4.78 -9.09 -8.94
N PHE A 96 -5.39 -8.35 -9.82
CA PHE A 96 -6.82 -8.09 -9.80
C PHE A 96 -7.35 -8.16 -11.23
N GLU A 97 -8.25 -9.10 -11.47
CA GLU A 97 -8.95 -9.22 -12.75
C GLU A 97 -10.45 -9.29 -12.51
N ALA A 98 -11.18 -8.28 -13.01
CA ALA A 98 -12.60 -8.15 -12.77
C ALA A 98 -13.39 -9.42 -13.16
N GLN A 99 -12.97 -10.10 -14.24
CA GLN A 99 -13.64 -11.26 -14.80
C GLN A 99 -13.09 -12.62 -14.31
N ARG A 100 -11.96 -12.63 -13.59
CA ARG A 100 -11.29 -13.85 -13.10
C ARG A 100 -10.97 -13.78 -11.60
N PRO A 101 -12.01 -13.78 -10.73
CA PRO A 101 -11.82 -13.63 -9.27
C PRO A 101 -10.88 -14.66 -8.65
N GLN A 102 -10.77 -15.86 -9.23
CA GLN A 102 -9.90 -16.92 -8.72
C GLN A 102 -8.42 -16.57 -8.77
N GLN A 103 -8.04 -15.62 -9.63
CA GLN A 103 -6.65 -15.15 -9.78
C GLN A 103 -6.34 -13.94 -8.90
N ASP A 104 -7.33 -13.38 -8.22
CA ASP A 104 -7.11 -12.27 -7.32
C ASP A 104 -6.10 -12.63 -6.23
N ASN A 105 -5.10 -11.77 -6.06
CA ASN A 105 -4.11 -11.92 -4.98
C ASN A 105 -3.48 -10.57 -4.69
N VAL A 106 -3.63 -10.08 -3.46
CA VAL A 106 -3.01 -8.84 -3.00
C VAL A 106 -2.25 -9.09 -1.70
N VAL A 107 -0.97 -8.80 -1.74
CA VAL A 107 -0.09 -8.82 -0.58
C VAL A 107 0.62 -7.48 -0.49
N LEU A 108 0.34 -6.72 0.56
CA LEU A 108 1.03 -5.50 0.92
C LEU A 108 1.90 -5.75 2.16
N SER A 109 3.03 -5.09 2.30
CA SER A 109 3.84 -5.13 3.53
C SER A 109 4.00 -3.73 4.10
N LEU A 110 3.55 -3.53 5.34
CA LEU A 110 3.91 -2.37 6.14
C LEU A 110 5.28 -2.66 6.77
N LEU A 111 6.34 -2.01 6.28
CA LEU A 111 7.69 -2.22 6.77
C LEU A 111 8.01 -1.33 7.97
N LYS A 112 7.41 -0.12 8.01
CA LYS A 112 7.63 0.90 9.03
C LYS A 112 6.49 1.91 9.03
N GLY A 113 6.21 2.52 10.19
CA GLY A 113 5.23 3.59 10.32
C GLY A 113 3.79 3.09 10.29
N GLY A 114 2.87 3.79 9.65
CA GLY A 114 1.46 3.41 9.71
C GLY A 114 0.65 3.74 8.47
N LEU A 115 -0.43 3.03 8.30
CA LEU A 115 -1.38 3.21 7.20
C LEU A 115 -2.82 3.06 7.69
N ARG A 116 -3.74 3.61 6.92
CA ARG A 116 -5.17 3.26 6.97
C ARG A 116 -5.61 2.75 5.61
N SER A 117 -6.37 1.67 5.61
CA SER A 117 -6.88 1.06 4.40
C SER A 117 -8.40 0.96 4.43
N VAL A 118 -9.02 1.35 3.30
CA VAL A 118 -10.42 1.03 2.99
C VAL A 118 -10.38 0.04 1.84
N THR A 119 -10.83 -1.18 2.08
CA THR A 119 -10.70 -2.26 1.12
C THR A 119 -11.75 -2.19 0.02
N GLY A 120 -11.33 -2.53 -1.20
CA GLY A 120 -12.13 -2.51 -2.41
C GLY A 120 -12.87 -3.81 -2.70
N LEU A 121 -13.06 -4.06 -3.99
CA LEU A 121 -13.84 -5.20 -4.48
C LEU A 121 -13.18 -6.54 -4.20
N LEU A 122 -11.84 -6.64 -4.33
CA LEU A 122 -11.11 -7.89 -4.14
C LEU A 122 -11.32 -8.45 -2.73
N ALA A 123 -11.14 -7.63 -1.70
CA ALA A 123 -11.33 -8.06 -0.32
C ALA A 123 -12.76 -8.46 0.02
N ARG A 124 -13.76 -7.99 -0.73
CA ARG A 124 -15.17 -8.38 -0.57
C ARG A 124 -15.47 -9.72 -1.22
N ARG A 125 -14.94 -9.96 -2.44
CA ARG A 125 -15.24 -11.17 -3.21
C ARG A 125 -14.30 -12.34 -2.93
N ASN A 126 -13.05 -12.02 -2.48
CA ASN A 126 -12.01 -13.02 -2.22
C ASN A 126 -11.15 -12.62 -1.01
N PRO A 127 -11.73 -12.52 0.21
CA PRO A 127 -11.05 -11.99 1.39
C PRO A 127 -9.80 -12.79 1.79
N ALA A 128 -9.74 -14.09 1.50
CA ALA A 128 -8.58 -14.94 1.81
C ALA A 128 -7.32 -14.53 1.04
N ASN A 129 -7.49 -13.87 -0.10
CA ASN A 129 -6.42 -13.47 -1.01
C ASN A 129 -6.00 -12.01 -0.84
N PHE A 130 -6.52 -11.30 0.17
CA PHE A 130 -6.04 -9.97 0.55
C PHE A 130 -5.35 -10.03 1.91
N LYS A 131 -4.06 -9.73 1.93
CA LYS A 131 -3.24 -9.76 3.16
C LYS A 131 -2.39 -8.51 3.28
N VAL A 132 -2.24 -8.03 4.51
CA VAL A 132 -1.20 -7.06 4.86
C VAL A 132 -0.23 -7.73 5.82
N GLN A 133 1.05 -7.66 5.52
CA GLN A 133 2.13 -8.17 6.37
C GLN A 133 2.74 -7.00 7.14
N ALA A 134 3.01 -7.22 8.42
CA ALA A 134 3.83 -6.36 9.26
C ALA A 134 5.02 -7.18 9.79
N PRO A 135 6.08 -6.57 10.34
CA PRO A 135 7.24 -7.31 10.80
C PRO A 135 6.94 -8.39 11.84
N ASN A 136 5.89 -8.22 12.63
CA ASN A 136 5.54 -9.12 13.73
C ASN A 136 4.15 -9.79 13.60
N ALA A 137 3.41 -9.57 12.50
CA ALA A 137 2.11 -10.21 12.27
C ALA A 137 1.68 -10.17 10.80
N THR A 138 0.77 -11.06 10.44
CA THR A 138 0.01 -11.04 9.18
C THR A 138 -1.45 -10.68 9.47
N ILE A 139 -2.00 -9.78 8.68
CA ILE A 139 -3.37 -9.29 8.79
C ILE A 139 -4.17 -9.83 7.60
N GLY A 140 -5.12 -10.71 7.88
CA GLY A 140 -6.15 -11.16 6.94
C GLY A 140 -7.37 -10.25 7.05
N ILE A 141 -8.06 -10.00 5.94
CA ILE A 141 -9.05 -8.93 5.83
C ILE A 141 -10.40 -9.49 5.40
N ARG A 142 -11.48 -8.96 6.00
CA ARG A 142 -12.86 -9.29 5.64
C ARG A 142 -13.66 -8.03 5.35
N GLY A 143 -13.38 -7.37 4.20
CA GLY A 143 -14.10 -6.18 3.74
C GLY A 143 -14.13 -5.07 4.80
N THR A 144 -13.06 -4.25 4.91
CA THR A 144 -12.82 -3.47 6.12
C THR A 144 -12.32 -2.06 5.87
N ASN A 145 -12.51 -1.19 6.89
CA ASN A 145 -11.74 0.01 7.13
C ASN A 145 -10.93 -0.17 8.41
N PHE A 146 -9.62 -0.23 8.31
CA PHE A 146 -8.73 -0.48 9.42
C PHE A 146 -7.47 0.38 9.36
N GLY A 147 -6.85 0.56 10.51
CA GLY A 147 -5.58 1.23 10.68
C GLY A 147 -4.51 0.30 11.23
N LEU A 148 -3.29 0.45 10.77
CA LEU A 148 -2.09 -0.23 11.25
C LEU A 148 -1.03 0.80 11.57
N LEU A 149 -0.34 0.64 12.72
CA LEU A 149 0.83 1.42 13.10
C LEU A 149 1.87 0.47 13.70
N TYR A 150 3.01 0.35 13.05
CA TYR A 150 4.15 -0.40 13.56
C TYR A 150 5.19 0.56 14.12
N CYS A 151 5.52 0.39 15.38
CA CYS A 151 6.49 1.20 16.12
C CYS A 151 7.72 0.38 16.49
N GLU A 152 8.91 0.93 16.22
CA GLU A 152 10.20 0.37 16.60
C GLU A 152 11.15 1.52 17.02
N ASN A 153 10.86 2.14 18.18
CA ASN A 153 11.53 3.33 18.72
C ASN A 153 11.42 4.60 17.85
N ASP A 154 10.48 4.63 16.91
CA ASP A 154 10.31 5.68 15.90
C ASP A 154 8.95 6.38 15.94
N CYS A 155 8.11 6.03 16.90
CA CYS A 155 6.79 6.61 17.08
C CYS A 155 6.74 7.76 18.12
N ALA A 156 7.86 8.37 18.47
CA ALA A 156 7.92 9.41 19.51
C ALA A 156 6.98 10.60 19.25
N LYS A 157 6.69 10.89 17.98
CA LYS A 157 5.78 12.00 17.57
C LYS A 157 4.33 11.56 17.38
N VAL A 158 4.03 10.26 17.57
CA VAL A 158 2.66 9.75 17.48
C VAL A 158 2.02 9.84 18.86
N PRO A 159 0.86 10.48 19.00
CA PRO A 159 0.16 10.51 20.28
C PRO A 159 -0.40 9.12 20.60
N GLY A 160 0.02 8.58 21.71
CA GLY A 160 -0.51 7.37 22.30
C GLY A 160 -1.41 7.63 23.48
N PRO A 161 -1.81 6.60 24.22
CA PRO A 161 -2.66 6.70 25.40
C PRO A 161 -2.06 7.63 26.45
N GLY A 162 -2.89 8.56 26.97
CA GLY A 162 -2.42 9.53 27.98
C GLY A 162 -1.38 10.53 27.49
N GLY A 163 -1.17 10.66 26.15
CA GLY A 163 -0.19 11.55 25.55
C GLY A 163 1.25 11.00 25.48
N ALA A 164 1.48 9.79 26.02
CA ALA A 164 2.76 9.12 25.89
C ALA A 164 2.93 8.54 24.47
N PRO A 165 4.17 8.37 23.97
CA PRO A 165 4.39 7.65 22.73
C PRO A 165 3.86 6.20 22.79
N PRO A 166 3.37 5.63 21.67
CA PRO A 166 2.98 4.23 21.61
C PRO A 166 4.14 3.28 21.96
N ALA A 167 3.81 2.16 22.59
CA ALA A 167 4.76 1.08 22.81
C ALA A 167 5.25 0.49 21.48
N ASN A 168 6.47 -0.10 21.47
CA ASN A 168 6.97 -0.83 20.31
C ASN A 168 6.09 -2.04 20.01
N GLY A 169 5.86 -2.31 18.71
CA GLY A 169 4.99 -3.36 18.23
C GLY A 169 3.96 -2.84 17.22
N LEU A 170 3.02 -3.70 16.87
CA LEU A 170 1.96 -3.38 15.94
C LEU A 170 0.68 -3.00 16.70
N HIS A 171 0.17 -1.82 16.44
CA HIS A 171 -1.13 -1.34 16.89
C HIS A 171 -2.11 -1.44 15.73
N VAL A 172 -3.32 -1.91 16.01
CA VAL A 172 -4.39 -2.03 15.02
C VAL A 172 -5.68 -1.39 15.54
N ASP A 173 -6.47 -0.81 14.64
CA ASP A 173 -7.84 -0.42 14.90
C ASP A 173 -8.76 -0.80 13.74
N VAL A 174 -10.03 -1.11 14.03
CA VAL A 174 -11.04 -1.47 13.04
C VAL A 174 -12.19 -0.49 13.12
N SER A 175 -12.42 0.24 12.02
CA SER A 175 -13.53 1.20 11.91
C SER A 175 -14.74 0.64 11.16
N ASP A 176 -14.56 -0.39 10.34
CA ASP A 176 -15.62 -1.11 9.64
C ASP A 176 -15.17 -2.53 9.31
N GLY A 177 -16.09 -3.52 9.34
CA GLY A 177 -15.82 -4.93 9.06
C GLY A 177 -15.05 -5.64 10.16
N ALA A 178 -14.14 -6.56 9.77
CA ALA A 178 -13.29 -7.32 10.69
C ALA A 178 -11.94 -7.65 10.07
N ILE A 179 -10.90 -7.79 10.90
CA ILE A 179 -9.58 -8.29 10.52
C ILE A 179 -9.19 -9.46 11.40
N ILE A 180 -8.37 -10.36 10.86
CA ILE A 180 -7.71 -11.41 11.64
C ILE A 180 -6.21 -11.10 11.65
N VAL A 181 -5.66 -10.90 12.85
CA VAL A 181 -4.21 -10.70 13.04
C VAL A 181 -3.63 -11.99 13.58
N SER A 182 -2.57 -12.48 12.94
CA SER A 182 -1.94 -13.75 13.28
C SER A 182 -0.41 -13.66 13.26
N ASN A 183 0.23 -14.38 14.16
CA ASN A 183 1.68 -14.59 14.20
C ASN A 183 2.02 -15.96 14.82
N ALA A 184 3.28 -16.21 15.17
CA ALA A 184 3.70 -17.47 15.80
C ALA A 184 3.08 -17.68 17.19
N GLY A 185 2.69 -16.63 17.91
CA GLY A 185 2.04 -16.70 19.23
C GLY A 185 0.55 -17.02 19.17
N GLY A 186 -0.10 -16.87 18.01
CA GLY A 186 -1.53 -17.14 17.84
C GLY A 186 -2.23 -16.24 16.86
N ALA A 187 -3.56 -16.28 16.91
CA ALA A 187 -4.42 -15.46 16.04
C ALA A 187 -5.60 -14.86 16.84
N GLN A 188 -5.97 -13.63 16.51
CA GLN A 188 -7.08 -12.91 17.10
C GLN A 188 -7.88 -12.17 16.03
N GLU A 189 -9.21 -12.32 16.05
CA GLU A 189 -10.12 -11.50 15.25
C GLU A 189 -10.40 -10.17 15.97
N PHE A 190 -10.36 -9.08 15.23
CA PHE A 190 -10.76 -7.75 15.68
C PHE A 190 -11.92 -7.25 14.83
N LYS A 191 -12.98 -6.78 15.50
CA LYS A 191 -14.23 -6.27 14.90
C LYS A 191 -14.32 -4.76 15.03
N VAL A 192 -15.33 -4.18 14.40
CA VAL A 192 -15.63 -2.74 14.46
C VAL A 192 -15.54 -2.20 15.90
N GLY A 193 -14.80 -1.10 16.07
CA GLY A 193 -14.60 -0.42 17.35
C GLY A 193 -13.56 -1.08 18.25
N GLN A 194 -12.98 -2.20 17.86
CA GLN A 194 -11.92 -2.85 18.61
C GLN A 194 -10.53 -2.34 18.22
N PHE A 195 -9.66 -2.36 19.21
CA PHE A 195 -8.24 -2.02 19.10
C PHE A 195 -7.42 -3.24 19.50
N GLY A 196 -6.28 -3.42 18.84
CA GLY A 196 -5.38 -4.51 19.12
C GLY A 196 -3.93 -4.08 19.22
N TYR A 197 -3.15 -4.97 19.85
CA TYR A 197 -1.73 -4.81 20.01
C TYR A 197 -1.02 -6.14 19.84
N VAL A 198 0.12 -6.11 19.13
CA VAL A 198 1.03 -7.25 18.96
C VAL A 198 2.42 -6.78 19.32
N GLN A 199 2.98 -7.30 20.40
CA GLN A 199 4.28 -6.87 20.89
C GLN A 199 5.44 -7.35 20.00
N ASN A 200 5.46 -8.64 19.68
CA ASN A 200 6.50 -9.28 18.87
C ASN A 200 5.94 -10.53 18.17
N LEU A 201 6.79 -11.25 17.41
CA LEU A 201 6.39 -12.42 16.64
C LEU A 201 5.86 -13.60 17.49
N GLN A 202 6.28 -13.73 18.75
CA GLN A 202 5.93 -14.83 19.65
C GLN A 202 4.77 -14.48 20.59
N SER A 203 4.49 -13.20 20.78
CA SER A 203 3.38 -12.75 21.61
C SER A 203 2.08 -12.76 20.81
N PRO A 204 1.02 -13.42 21.31
CA PRO A 204 -0.26 -13.44 20.59
C PRO A 204 -0.84 -12.03 20.48
N PRO A 205 -1.59 -11.74 19.40
CA PRO A 205 -2.35 -10.49 19.30
C PRO A 205 -3.37 -10.40 20.43
N VAL A 206 -3.50 -9.22 21.06
CA VAL A 206 -4.43 -8.99 22.18
C VAL A 206 -5.34 -7.81 21.91
N VAL A 207 -6.58 -7.90 22.41
CA VAL A 207 -7.52 -6.76 22.39
C VAL A 207 -7.12 -5.77 23.47
N VAL A 208 -7.06 -4.48 23.11
CA VAL A 208 -6.71 -3.38 24.01
C VAL A 208 -7.94 -2.52 24.27
N PRO A 209 -8.25 -2.17 25.53
CA PRO A 209 -9.33 -1.24 25.84
C PRO A 209 -9.13 0.12 25.16
N LYS A 210 -10.22 0.74 24.67
CA LYS A 210 -10.17 2.02 23.93
C LYS A 210 -9.35 3.11 24.62
N GLY A 211 -9.44 3.22 25.95
CA GLY A 211 -8.70 4.24 26.74
C GLY A 211 -7.19 3.99 26.84
N GLN A 212 -6.74 2.78 26.48
CA GLN A 212 -5.33 2.36 26.51
C GLN A 212 -4.79 2.09 25.10
N ALA A 213 -5.60 2.29 24.08
CA ALA A 213 -5.26 1.96 22.71
C ALA A 213 -4.65 3.15 21.97
N THR A 214 -3.69 2.88 21.10
CA THR A 214 -3.21 3.83 20.12
C THR A 214 -4.16 3.83 18.92
N GLN A 215 -4.79 4.99 18.65
CA GLN A 215 -5.59 5.15 17.45
C GLN A 215 -4.71 5.48 16.25
N VAL A 216 -4.92 4.78 15.16
CA VAL A 216 -4.21 5.07 13.89
C VAL A 216 -4.95 6.19 13.15
N THR A 217 -4.80 7.42 13.65
CA THR A 217 -5.44 8.59 13.07
C THR A 217 -4.74 9.01 11.78
N LEU A 218 -5.53 9.51 10.82
CA LEU A 218 -4.99 10.15 9.63
C LEU A 218 -4.59 11.61 9.94
N PRO A 219 -3.61 12.17 9.22
CA PRO A 219 -3.32 13.59 9.31
C PRO A 219 -4.55 14.43 8.96
N PRO A 220 -4.77 15.59 9.59
CA PRO A 220 -5.94 16.44 9.34
C PRO A 220 -6.14 16.78 7.86
N GLN A 221 -5.05 16.98 7.12
CA GLN A 221 -5.09 17.25 5.67
C GLN A 221 -5.62 16.07 4.86
N ALA A 222 -5.31 14.82 5.27
CA ALA A 222 -5.85 13.62 4.64
C ALA A 222 -7.34 13.43 4.94
N LEU A 223 -7.80 13.84 6.13
CA LEU A 223 -9.22 13.79 6.54
C LEU A 223 -10.06 14.83 5.79
N ALA A 224 -9.56 16.06 5.65
CA ALA A 224 -10.28 17.13 4.94
C ALA A 224 -10.61 16.73 3.48
N GLN A 225 -9.72 16.01 2.82
CA GLN A 225 -9.93 15.56 1.45
C GLN A 225 -10.87 14.34 1.34
N GLN A 226 -11.07 13.56 2.41
CA GLN A 226 -12.11 12.52 2.42
C GLN A 226 -13.53 13.11 2.44
N ILE A 227 -13.71 14.24 3.11
CA ILE A 227 -15.01 14.92 3.19
C ILE A 227 -15.39 15.54 1.84
N LEU A 228 -14.42 16.06 1.09
CA LEU A 228 -14.64 16.68 -0.23
C LEU A 228 -14.80 15.68 -1.38
N GLY A 229 -14.33 14.43 -1.21
CA GLY A 229 -14.46 13.36 -2.22
C GLY A 229 -15.76 12.57 -2.16
N GLY A 230 -16.61 12.82 -1.18
CA GLY A 230 -17.84 12.02 -0.91
C GLY A 230 -19.16 12.69 -1.34
N THR A 231 -19.16 13.85 -1.98
CA THR A 231 -20.40 14.52 -2.43
C THR A 231 -20.27 15.01 -3.85
N VAL A 232 -20.65 14.15 -4.79
CA VAL A 232 -21.15 14.61 -6.09
C VAL A 232 -22.62 15.00 -5.86
N GLY A 233 -22.89 16.31 -5.87
CA GLY A 233 -24.24 16.84 -5.95
C GLY A 233 -24.66 17.73 -4.80
N THR A 234 -24.20 18.98 -4.78
CA THR A 234 -25.01 20.20 -4.61
C THR A 234 -24.08 21.41 -4.79
N SER A 235 -24.33 22.15 -5.85
CA SER A 235 -23.77 23.49 -6.06
C SER A 235 -24.32 24.40 -4.97
N ALA A 236 -23.49 24.77 -4.00
CA ALA A 236 -23.75 25.92 -3.15
C ALA A 236 -23.05 27.12 -3.80
N THR A 237 -23.80 27.94 -4.46
CA THR A 237 -23.41 29.29 -4.86
C THR A 237 -23.03 30.10 -3.62
N LEU A 238 -21.73 30.39 -3.49
CA LEU A 238 -21.25 31.41 -2.55
C LEU A 238 -21.56 32.79 -3.18
N GLU A 239 -22.64 33.38 -2.75
CA GLU A 239 -22.88 34.81 -2.95
C GLU A 239 -21.96 35.59 -1.99
N CYS A 240 -20.97 36.28 -2.57
CA CYS A 240 -20.22 37.31 -1.85
C CYS A 240 -21.11 38.53 -1.65
N ALA A 241 -21.65 38.70 -0.45
CA ALA A 241 -22.24 39.98 -0.06
C ALA A 241 -21.12 40.94 0.34
N ILE A 242 -20.82 41.88 -0.52
CA ILE A 242 -20.03 43.11 -0.20
C ILE A 242 -20.98 44.10 0.44
N LYS A 243 -20.64 44.51 1.65
CA LYS A 243 -21.18 45.72 2.26
C LYS A 243 -20.05 46.44 2.98
#